data_846cd7a5727440c57baa0a6c0f6ac9a3
#
_entry.id   846cd7a5727440c57baa0a6c0f6ac9a3
#
_cell.length_a   1.000
_cell.length_b   1.000
_cell.length_c   1.000
_cell.angle_alpha   90.00
_cell.angle_beta   90.00
_cell.angle_gamma   90.00
#
_symmetry.space_group_name_H-M   'P 1'
#
loop_
_entity.id
_entity.type
_entity.pdbx_description
1 polymer ?
#
loop_
_entity_poly.entity_id
_entity_poly.type
_entity_poly.pdbx_seq_one_letter_code
_entity_poly.pdbx_strand_id
1 'polypeptide(L)'
;EDDGRLIVEQVPSLVITLFTREQFSYRIEIQLPDKPFSNLNLYTASSDLHCCAVSGYMVNIKCKSGSADIERLSCSGTLGIDCDSGKINMYIDEFSGGSLVNSTGTVNIDFAKDADTVISQGTRCYINGLAAVSDGRAAEDDDLAVTSPSGRVRINTNIKR
;
A
#
# COMPACT_ATOMS: atom_id res chain seq x y z
N GLU A 1 -18.44 24.48 -6.83
CA GLU A 1 -18.37 23.06 -7.29
C GLU A 1 -17.47 22.34 -6.33
N ASP A 2 -18.06 21.36 -5.64
CA ASP A 2 -17.33 20.49 -4.71
C ASP A 2 -16.52 19.51 -5.59
N ASP A 3 -15.21 19.56 -5.52
CA ASP A 3 -14.32 18.72 -6.36
C ASP A 3 -14.32 17.23 -5.97
N GLY A 4 -15.23 16.85 -5.08
CA GLY A 4 -15.42 15.48 -4.62
C GLY A 4 -14.24 14.93 -3.81
N ARG A 5 -13.42 15.80 -3.24
CA ARG A 5 -12.27 15.41 -2.42
C ARG A 5 -12.65 15.34 -0.94
N LEU A 6 -12.49 14.16 -0.35
CA LEU A 6 -12.54 13.97 1.10
C LEU A 6 -11.11 13.93 1.66
N ILE A 7 -10.81 14.83 2.58
CA ILE A 7 -9.55 14.83 3.33
C ILE A 7 -9.89 14.58 4.79
N VAL A 8 -9.30 13.52 5.35
CA VAL A 8 -9.38 13.24 6.78
C VAL A 8 -7.97 13.29 7.34
N GLU A 9 -7.72 14.26 8.20
CA GLU A 9 -6.42 14.44 8.85
C GLU A 9 -6.60 14.35 10.37
N GLN A 10 -5.80 13.50 11.00
CA GLN A 10 -5.62 13.54 12.44
C GLN A 10 -4.50 14.52 12.76
N VAL A 11 -4.86 15.69 13.24
CA VAL A 11 -3.89 16.65 13.78
C VAL A 11 -3.57 16.22 15.20
N PRO A 12 -2.33 15.88 15.55
CA PRO A 12 -1.95 15.58 16.92
C PRO A 12 -2.15 16.86 17.75
N SER A 13 -3.15 16.88 18.61
CA SER A 13 -3.28 17.92 19.62
C SER A 13 -2.23 17.68 20.69
N LEU A 14 -1.32 18.62 20.89
CA LEU A 14 -0.37 18.59 21.99
C LEU A 14 -1.16 18.87 23.29
N VAL A 15 -1.65 17.82 23.92
CA VAL A 15 -2.15 17.89 25.29
C VAL A 15 -1.00 17.59 26.23
N ILE A 16 -0.45 18.64 26.87
CA ILE A 16 0.53 18.46 27.94
C ILE A 16 -0.26 18.02 29.18
N THR A 17 -0.38 16.72 29.37
CA THR A 17 -0.96 16.16 30.59
C THR A 17 0.18 15.89 31.56
N LEU A 18 0.36 16.78 32.51
CA LEU A 18 1.46 16.75 33.48
C LEU A 18 1.34 15.66 34.52
N PHE A 19 0.57 14.66 34.53
CA PHE A 19 0.53 13.62 35.58
C PHE A 19 -0.34 12.38 35.29
N THR A 20 -0.72 12.06 34.06
CA THR A 20 -1.41 10.79 33.82
C THR A 20 -0.78 10.00 32.68
N ARG A 21 -0.46 8.72 32.96
CA ARG A 21 -0.01 7.73 31.97
C ARG A 21 -1.20 7.18 31.16
N GLU A 22 -2.17 7.98 30.81
CA GLU A 22 -3.26 7.53 29.96
C GLU A 22 -2.81 7.60 28.49
N GLN A 23 -2.65 6.44 27.88
CA GLN A 23 -2.48 6.34 26.43
C GLN A 23 -3.85 6.54 25.80
N PHE A 24 -4.06 7.69 25.20
CA PHE A 24 -5.25 7.92 24.39
C PHE A 24 -5.04 7.24 23.02
N SER A 25 -5.87 6.27 22.71
CA SER A 25 -5.97 5.73 21.35
C SER A 25 -7.22 6.31 20.69
N TYR A 26 -7.03 6.88 19.51
CA TYR A 26 -8.14 7.39 18.71
C TYR A 26 -8.37 6.43 17.54
N ARG A 27 -9.64 6.09 17.33
CA ARG A 27 -10.07 5.35 16.15
C ARG A 27 -10.96 6.25 15.32
N ILE A 28 -10.63 6.41 14.05
CA ILE A 28 -11.48 7.08 13.08
C ILE A 28 -12.01 5.99 12.16
N GLU A 29 -13.32 5.93 12.01
CA GLU A 29 -13.99 5.00 11.10
C GLU A 29 -14.68 5.79 10.00
N ILE A 30 -14.36 5.47 8.75
CA ILE A 30 -14.87 6.15 7.57
C ILE A 30 -15.56 5.10 6.70
N GLN A 31 -16.83 5.32 6.41
CA GLN A 31 -17.58 4.52 5.45
C GLN A 31 -17.54 5.23 4.10
N LEU A 32 -16.91 4.60 3.15
CA LEU A 32 -16.85 5.09 1.77
C LEU A 32 -17.99 4.48 0.93
N PRO A 33 -18.47 5.18 -0.11
CA PRO A 33 -19.44 4.61 -1.03
C PRO A 33 -18.88 3.34 -1.70
N ASP A 34 -19.75 2.37 -1.92
CA ASP A 34 -19.42 1.13 -2.65
C ASP A 34 -19.40 1.40 -4.18
N LYS A 35 -18.43 2.20 -4.61
CA LYS A 35 -18.18 2.49 -6.02
C LYS A 35 -16.70 2.81 -6.24
N PRO A 36 -16.17 2.51 -7.43
CA PRO A 36 -14.78 2.85 -7.74
C PRO A 36 -14.54 4.37 -7.68
N PHE A 37 -13.41 4.76 -7.11
CA PHE A 37 -12.95 6.14 -7.12
C PHE A 37 -12.10 6.41 -8.36
N SER A 38 -12.22 7.61 -8.93
CA SER A 38 -11.30 8.01 -10.01
C SER A 38 -9.86 8.15 -9.51
N ASN A 39 -9.70 8.64 -8.29
CA ASN A 39 -8.40 8.79 -7.63
C ASN A 39 -8.57 8.59 -6.12
N LEU A 40 -7.82 7.66 -5.56
CA LEU A 40 -7.82 7.36 -4.13
C LEU A 40 -6.40 7.42 -3.58
N ASN A 41 -6.18 8.30 -2.60
CA ASN A 41 -4.91 8.42 -1.91
C ASN A 41 -5.09 7.99 -0.45
N LEU A 42 -4.39 6.94 -0.05
CA LEU A 42 -4.36 6.43 1.31
C LEU A 42 -2.98 6.75 1.91
N TYR A 43 -2.96 7.53 2.96
CA TYR A 43 -1.72 7.94 3.61
C TYR A 43 -1.75 7.68 5.10
N THR A 44 -0.71 7.04 5.61
CA THR A 44 -0.45 6.94 7.05
C THR A 44 0.97 7.36 7.38
N ALA A 45 1.12 8.28 8.32
CA ALA A 45 2.42 8.73 8.79
C ALA A 45 2.99 7.82 9.89
N SER A 46 2.24 7.63 10.98
CA SER A 46 2.66 6.85 12.15
C SER A 46 1.53 6.04 12.79
N SER A 47 0.35 6.08 12.19
CA SER A 47 -0.85 5.38 12.68
C SER A 47 -1.11 4.11 11.88
N ASP A 48 -1.98 3.27 12.39
CA ASP A 48 -2.46 2.09 11.67
C ASP A 48 -3.66 2.47 10.80
N LEU A 49 -3.62 2.04 9.55
CA LEU A 49 -4.70 2.15 8.57
C LEU A 49 -5.21 0.74 8.27
N HIS A 50 -6.51 0.55 8.37
CA HIS A 50 -7.15 -0.70 7.99
C HIS A 50 -8.27 -0.43 6.99
N CYS A 51 -8.24 -1.14 5.86
CA CYS A 51 -9.25 -1.03 4.80
C CYS A 51 -9.75 -2.43 4.43
N CYS A 52 -11.07 -2.66 4.52
CA CYS A 52 -11.65 -3.95 4.14
C CYS A 52 -11.64 -4.14 2.62
N ALA A 53 -12.08 -3.12 1.88
CA ALA A 53 -12.06 -3.14 0.42
C ALA A 53 -11.79 -1.74 -0.13
N VAL A 54 -10.99 -1.70 -1.18
CA VAL A 54 -10.61 -0.48 -1.87
C VAL A 54 -10.72 -0.71 -3.37
N SER A 55 -11.42 0.18 -4.07
CA SER A 55 -11.55 0.11 -5.52
C SER A 55 -11.37 1.49 -6.14
N GLY A 56 -10.56 1.58 -7.20
CA GLY A 56 -10.33 2.84 -7.89
C GLY A 56 -9.62 2.70 -9.23
N TYR A 57 -9.65 3.78 -10.01
CA TYR A 57 -8.88 3.85 -11.25
C TYR A 57 -7.41 4.15 -10.96
N MET A 58 -7.13 5.19 -10.17
CA MET A 58 -5.78 5.44 -9.62
C MET A 58 -5.82 5.28 -8.11
N VAL A 59 -4.95 4.42 -7.59
CA VAL A 59 -4.82 4.18 -6.15
C VAL A 59 -3.38 4.42 -5.72
N ASN A 60 -3.18 5.33 -4.79
CA ASN A 60 -1.88 5.60 -4.20
C ASN A 60 -1.92 5.28 -2.70
N ILE A 61 -0.99 4.44 -2.26
CA ILE A 61 -0.87 4.04 -0.86
C ILE A 61 0.51 4.47 -0.37
N LYS A 62 0.51 5.31 0.65
CA LYS A 62 1.76 5.79 1.24
C LYS A 62 1.79 5.50 2.74
N CYS A 63 2.81 4.75 3.16
CA CYS A 63 3.05 4.41 4.56
C CYS A 63 4.43 4.88 5.00
N LYS A 64 4.51 5.90 5.86
CA LYS A 64 5.79 6.43 6.31
C LYS A 64 6.42 5.54 7.40
N SER A 65 5.79 5.43 8.58
CA SER A 65 6.30 4.64 9.70
C SER A 65 5.23 3.85 10.45
N GLY A 66 3.96 4.00 10.06
CA GLY A 66 2.83 3.25 10.62
C GLY A 66 2.62 1.90 9.93
N SER A 67 1.39 1.40 9.99
CA SER A 67 1.00 0.22 9.24
C SER A 67 -0.21 0.48 8.33
N ALA A 68 -0.26 -0.20 7.20
CA ALA A 68 -1.43 -0.21 6.33
C ALA A 68 -1.81 -1.67 6.03
N ASP A 69 -3.00 -2.05 6.42
CA ASP A 69 -3.61 -3.35 6.18
C ASP A 69 -4.78 -3.18 5.23
N ILE A 70 -4.69 -3.75 4.03
CA ILE A 70 -5.71 -3.65 2.99
C ILE A 70 -6.15 -5.06 2.62
N GLU A 71 -7.34 -5.45 3.06
CA GLU A 71 -7.83 -6.81 2.88
C GLU A 71 -8.09 -7.13 1.40
N ARG A 72 -8.52 -6.12 0.62
CA ARG A 72 -8.80 -6.28 -0.81
C ARG A 72 -8.62 -4.99 -1.59
N LEU A 73 -7.84 -5.04 -2.66
CA LEU A 73 -7.59 -3.92 -3.55
C LEU A 73 -7.92 -4.29 -5.01
N SER A 74 -8.73 -3.47 -5.67
CA SER A 74 -8.94 -3.51 -7.12
C SER A 74 -8.57 -2.16 -7.72
N CYS A 75 -7.60 -2.14 -8.62
CA CYS A 75 -7.14 -0.93 -9.30
C CYS A 75 -7.19 -1.14 -10.82
N SER A 76 -8.14 -0.50 -11.50
CA SER A 76 -8.30 -0.67 -12.94
C SER A 76 -7.38 0.21 -13.80
N GLY A 77 -6.57 1.04 -13.19
CA GLY A 77 -5.55 1.87 -13.83
C GLY A 77 -4.23 1.76 -13.10
N THR A 78 -3.69 2.86 -12.61
CA THR A 78 -2.35 2.92 -12.03
C THR A 78 -2.34 2.74 -10.52
N LEU A 79 -1.54 1.79 -10.03
CA LEU A 79 -1.29 1.54 -8.62
C LEU A 79 0.07 2.11 -8.20
N GLY A 80 0.09 3.01 -7.22
CA GLY A 80 1.30 3.53 -6.58
C GLY A 80 1.40 3.04 -5.14
N ILE A 81 2.52 2.45 -4.75
CA ILE A 81 2.79 2.02 -3.39
C ILE A 81 4.13 2.60 -2.94
N ASP A 82 4.12 3.38 -1.87
CA ASP A 82 5.30 4.00 -1.28
C ASP A 82 5.37 3.65 0.22
N CYS A 83 6.38 2.86 0.59
CA CYS A 83 6.65 2.47 1.97
C CYS A 83 8.03 2.96 2.39
N ASP A 84 8.10 3.90 3.30
CA ASP A 84 9.38 4.41 3.80
C ASP A 84 9.98 3.45 4.86
N SER A 85 9.48 3.46 6.09
CA SER A 85 9.96 2.58 7.17
C SER A 85 8.83 1.78 7.84
N GLY A 86 7.61 1.92 7.36
CA GLY A 86 6.42 1.29 7.92
C GLY A 86 6.21 -0.15 7.43
N LYS A 87 4.97 -0.61 7.61
CA LYS A 87 4.56 -1.94 7.16
C LYS A 87 3.30 -1.84 6.31
N ILE A 88 3.29 -2.50 5.16
CA ILE A 88 2.11 -2.63 4.31
C ILE A 88 1.81 -4.11 4.12
N ASN A 89 0.57 -4.53 4.39
CA ASN A 89 0.05 -5.83 3.99
C ASN A 89 -1.17 -5.60 3.11
N MET A 90 -1.26 -6.29 1.98
CA MET A 90 -2.41 -6.15 1.10
C MET A 90 -2.65 -7.41 0.26
N TYR A 91 -3.91 -7.55 -0.14
CA TYR A 91 -4.29 -8.47 -1.20
C TYR A 91 -4.73 -7.66 -2.42
N ILE A 92 -4.11 -7.91 -3.56
CA ILE A 92 -4.42 -7.27 -4.84
C ILE A 92 -5.19 -8.26 -5.71
N ASP A 93 -6.46 -7.95 -5.97
CA ASP A 93 -7.36 -8.75 -6.79
C ASP A 93 -7.15 -8.43 -8.28
N GLU A 94 -7.16 -7.13 -8.61
CA GLU A 94 -6.96 -6.64 -9.97
C GLU A 94 -6.07 -5.39 -9.96
N PHE A 95 -5.23 -5.27 -10.99
CA PHE A 95 -4.52 -4.03 -11.31
C PHE A 95 -4.10 -4.03 -12.79
N SER A 96 -3.89 -2.85 -13.35
CA SER A 96 -3.47 -2.70 -14.75
C SER A 96 -2.05 -2.24 -14.92
N GLY A 97 -1.34 -1.99 -13.84
CA GLY A 97 0.05 -1.60 -13.81
C GLY A 97 0.36 -0.71 -12.62
N GLY A 98 1.63 -0.54 -12.30
CA GLY A 98 1.99 0.32 -11.20
C GLY A 98 3.42 0.24 -10.73
N SER A 99 3.67 0.93 -9.63
CA SER A 99 4.98 0.98 -8.99
C SER A 99 4.90 0.76 -7.50
N LEU A 100 5.90 0.06 -6.97
CA LEU A 100 6.13 -0.11 -5.55
C LEU A 100 7.53 0.37 -5.22
N VAL A 101 7.63 1.35 -4.34
CA VAL A 101 8.89 1.82 -3.77
C VAL A 101 8.89 1.52 -2.28
N ASN A 102 9.89 0.77 -1.81
CA ASN A 102 10.04 0.42 -0.40
C ASN A 102 11.45 0.75 0.07
N SER A 103 11.61 1.84 0.81
CA SER A 103 12.93 2.33 1.24
C SER A 103 13.56 1.39 2.28
N THR A 104 12.96 1.28 3.47
CA THR A 104 13.47 0.45 4.59
C THR A 104 12.39 -0.39 5.26
N GLY A 105 11.13 -0.20 4.89
CA GLY A 105 9.98 -0.85 5.49
C GLY A 105 9.79 -2.32 5.08
N THR A 106 8.61 -2.83 5.37
CA THR A 106 8.20 -4.19 4.98
C THR A 106 6.90 -4.13 4.21
N VAL A 107 6.89 -4.69 3.00
CA VAL A 107 5.69 -4.80 2.16
C VAL A 107 5.42 -6.27 1.88
N ASN A 108 4.21 -6.72 2.21
CA ASN A 108 3.72 -8.06 1.90
C ASN A 108 2.49 -7.94 1.01
N ILE A 109 2.53 -8.57 -0.13
CA ILE A 109 1.45 -8.58 -1.11
C ILE A 109 1.04 -10.01 -1.42
N ASP A 110 -0.23 -10.30 -1.23
CA ASP A 110 -0.87 -11.46 -1.84
C ASP A 110 -1.51 -11.00 -3.15
N PHE A 111 -1.23 -11.65 -4.24
CA PHE A 111 -1.52 -11.19 -5.58
C PHE A 111 -2.28 -12.24 -6.38
N ALA A 112 -3.40 -11.88 -6.99
CA ALA A 112 -4.21 -12.82 -7.75
C ALA A 112 -3.60 -13.21 -9.10
N LYS A 113 -2.73 -12.35 -9.67
CA LYS A 113 -2.06 -12.57 -10.96
C LYS A 113 -0.78 -13.40 -10.85
N ASP A 114 -0.21 -13.73 -12.00
CA ASP A 114 1.02 -14.48 -12.13
C ASP A 114 2.27 -13.69 -11.78
N ALA A 115 3.34 -14.40 -11.47
CA ALA A 115 4.63 -13.81 -11.10
C ALA A 115 5.28 -12.99 -12.22
N ASP A 116 4.96 -13.31 -13.46
CA ASP A 116 5.55 -12.66 -14.66
C ASP A 116 5.17 -11.18 -14.80
N THR A 117 4.12 -10.76 -14.09
CA THR A 117 3.70 -9.35 -14.02
C THR A 117 4.45 -8.54 -12.95
N VAL A 118 5.45 -9.11 -12.30
CA VAL A 118 6.23 -8.44 -11.25
C VAL A 118 7.67 -8.27 -11.70
N ILE A 119 8.09 -7.02 -11.89
CA ILE A 119 9.45 -6.68 -12.30
C ILE A 119 10.21 -6.13 -11.09
N SER A 120 11.21 -6.87 -10.63
CA SER A 120 12.03 -6.46 -9.49
C SER A 120 13.26 -5.69 -9.92
N GLN A 121 13.46 -4.52 -9.32
CA GLN A 121 14.63 -3.67 -9.48
C GLN A 121 15.38 -3.49 -8.14
N GLY A 122 15.44 -4.52 -7.30
CA GLY A 122 16.02 -4.40 -5.97
C GLY A 122 16.57 -5.71 -5.43
N THR A 123 17.34 -5.60 -4.34
CA THR A 123 18.07 -6.74 -3.76
C THR A 123 17.29 -7.53 -2.71
N ARG A 124 16.10 -7.07 -2.28
CA ARG A 124 15.31 -7.68 -1.20
C ARG A 124 13.85 -7.89 -1.55
N CYS A 125 13.59 -8.22 -2.81
CA CYS A 125 12.28 -8.67 -3.27
C CYS A 125 12.24 -10.19 -3.31
N TYR A 126 11.17 -10.78 -2.79
CA TYR A 126 10.93 -12.22 -2.75
C TYR A 126 9.58 -12.51 -3.41
N ILE A 127 9.59 -13.32 -4.45
CA ILE A 127 8.37 -13.79 -5.12
C ILE A 127 8.21 -15.27 -4.81
N ASN A 128 7.08 -15.65 -4.22
CA ASN A 128 6.80 -17.02 -3.77
C ASN A 128 7.91 -17.63 -2.91
N GLY A 129 8.53 -16.80 -2.06
CA GLY A 129 9.61 -17.19 -1.17
C GLY A 129 11.02 -17.25 -1.80
N LEU A 130 11.13 -17.08 -3.10
CA LEU A 130 12.40 -17.03 -3.82
C LEU A 130 12.86 -15.59 -4.03
N ALA A 131 14.15 -15.33 -3.88
CA ALA A 131 14.71 -14.01 -4.17
C ALA A 131 14.48 -13.68 -5.66
N ALA A 132 13.82 -12.58 -5.93
CA ALA A 132 13.64 -12.10 -7.28
C ALA A 132 14.98 -11.56 -7.82
N VAL A 133 15.36 -12.01 -8.99
CA VAL A 133 16.54 -11.53 -9.69
C VAL A 133 16.11 -10.53 -10.73
N SER A 134 16.73 -9.35 -10.74
CA SER A 134 16.51 -8.39 -11.83
C SER A 134 17.05 -9.00 -13.13
N ASP A 135 16.17 -9.23 -14.07
CA ASP A 135 16.51 -9.74 -15.42
C ASP A 135 16.90 -8.61 -16.38
N GLY A 136 16.86 -7.35 -15.91
CA GLY A 136 17.15 -6.17 -16.70
C GLY A 136 16.02 -5.78 -17.67
N ARG A 137 14.87 -6.47 -17.62
CA ARG A 137 13.67 -6.10 -18.40
C ARG A 137 13.15 -4.75 -17.91
N ALA A 138 12.77 -3.88 -18.81
CA ALA A 138 11.99 -2.70 -18.46
C ALA A 138 10.56 -3.12 -18.10
N ALA A 139 9.97 -2.47 -17.10
CA ALA A 139 8.58 -2.68 -16.78
C ALA A 139 7.69 -2.14 -17.89
N GLU A 140 6.69 -2.90 -18.27
CA GLU A 140 5.64 -2.52 -19.21
C GLU A 140 4.45 -1.88 -18.46
N ASP A 141 3.48 -1.35 -19.19
CA ASP A 141 2.37 -0.59 -18.59
C ASP A 141 1.50 -1.44 -17.65
N ASP A 142 1.45 -2.76 -17.84
CA ASP A 142 0.69 -3.71 -17.05
C ASP A 142 1.50 -4.44 -15.96
N ASP A 143 2.78 -4.09 -15.81
CA ASP A 143 3.67 -4.66 -14.81
C ASP A 143 3.62 -3.89 -13.48
N LEU A 144 3.91 -4.59 -12.37
CA LEU A 144 4.24 -4.00 -11.09
C LEU A 144 5.77 -3.83 -10.98
N ALA A 145 6.26 -2.63 -11.19
CA ALA A 145 7.66 -2.30 -11.00
C ALA A 145 8.00 -2.18 -9.50
N VAL A 146 8.89 -3.04 -9.00
CA VAL A 146 9.26 -3.08 -7.58
C VAL A 146 10.67 -2.58 -7.36
N THR A 147 10.82 -1.49 -6.61
CA THR A 147 12.11 -0.94 -6.18
C THR A 147 12.24 -1.04 -4.67
N SER A 148 13.22 -1.81 -4.18
CA SER A 148 13.44 -1.99 -2.74
C SER A 148 14.93 -2.01 -2.43
N PRO A 149 15.57 -0.83 -2.20
CA PRO A 149 17.00 -0.75 -1.97
C PRO A 149 17.44 -1.34 -0.61
N SER A 150 16.65 -1.17 0.44
CA SER A 150 16.99 -1.63 1.79
C SER A 150 15.84 -2.30 2.53
N GLY A 151 14.61 -2.04 2.12
CA GLY A 151 13.40 -2.65 2.67
C GLY A 151 13.22 -4.11 2.25
N ARG A 152 12.17 -4.74 2.72
CA ARG A 152 11.81 -6.10 2.36
C ARG A 152 10.46 -6.12 1.65
N VAL A 153 10.41 -6.72 0.48
CA VAL A 153 9.17 -6.96 -0.27
C VAL A 153 8.96 -8.45 -0.42
N ARG A 154 7.77 -8.92 -0.10
CA ARG A 154 7.32 -10.29 -0.32
C ARG A 154 6.04 -10.26 -1.13
N ILE A 155 6.04 -10.98 -2.22
CA ILE A 155 4.89 -11.10 -3.12
C ILE A 155 4.58 -12.58 -3.28
N ASN A 156 3.38 -12.97 -2.92
CA ASN A 156 2.85 -14.30 -3.21
C ASN A 156 1.87 -14.15 -4.38
N THR A 157 2.05 -14.93 -5.41
CA THR A 157 1.25 -14.87 -6.65
C THR A 157 0.31 -16.04 -6.76
N ASN A 158 -0.69 -15.94 -7.65
CA ASN A 158 -1.73 -16.95 -7.87
C ASN A 158 -2.57 -17.26 -6.62
N ILE A 159 -2.71 -16.30 -5.71
CA ILE A 159 -3.54 -16.44 -4.52
C ILE A 159 -4.99 -16.17 -4.90
N LYS A 160 -5.86 -17.15 -4.69
CA LYS A 160 -7.32 -17.00 -4.85
C LYS A 160 -7.95 -16.91 -3.46
N ARG A 161 -8.70 -15.88 -3.21
CA ARG A 161 -9.46 -15.65 -1.97
C ARG A 161 -10.97 -15.57 -2.27
#